data_fbbdcf4ea41670eaa1668c55ae939646
#
_entry.id   fbbdcf4ea41670eaa1668c55ae939646
#
_cell.length_a   1.000
_cell.length_b   1.000
_cell.length_c   1.000
_cell.angle_alpha   90.00
_cell.angle_beta   90.00
_cell.angle_gamma   90.00
#
_symmetry.space_group_name_H-M   'P 1'
#
loop_
_entity.id
_entity.type
_entity.pdbx_description
1 polymer ?
#
loop_
_entity_poly.entity_id
_entity_poly.type
_entity_poly.pdbx_seq_one_letter_code
_entity_poly.pdbx_strand_id
1 'polypeptide(L)'
;RNPKIAEFLKNYKFVKEFGEGVNRMCNELEQVGLKDLVYHTNAFMLQAVIYNTNAEKVSYLSEKLAVENEKLAIESEKLSFQNIKLAIESQTYNEPTKKNILKVYEEIETNQIFGAPEIERVLKCSASTAKNVMKKLRDMGVVEEVKGKGKGKYTFISDFNYVKKVNEAGTNH
;
A
#
# COMPACT_ATOMS: atom_id res chain seq x y z
N ARG A 1 36.44 20.75 -16.65
CA ARG A 1 37.19 20.16 -17.78
C ARG A 1 38.61 20.66 -17.87
N ASN A 2 39.23 20.74 -16.75
CA ASN A 2 40.63 21.07 -16.67
C ASN A 2 41.32 19.96 -15.84
N PRO A 3 41.82 18.89 -16.48
CA PRO A 3 42.41 17.75 -15.80
C PRO A 3 43.61 18.12 -14.94
N LYS A 4 44.37 19.14 -15.34
CA LYS A 4 45.53 19.61 -14.54
C LYS A 4 45.08 20.25 -13.21
N ILE A 5 43.98 21.01 -13.19
CA ILE A 5 43.45 21.57 -11.94
C ILE A 5 42.92 20.46 -11.06
N ALA A 6 42.21 19.48 -11.62
CA ALA A 6 41.72 18.33 -10.88
C ALA A 6 42.85 17.51 -10.24
N GLU A 7 43.92 17.26 -10.99
CA GLU A 7 45.14 16.59 -10.53
C GLU A 7 45.84 17.36 -9.42
N PHE A 8 45.99 18.69 -9.58
CA PHE A 8 46.54 19.56 -8.56
C PHE A 8 45.72 19.48 -7.26
N LEU A 9 44.41 19.66 -7.31
CA LEU A 9 43.54 19.60 -6.16
C LEU A 9 43.59 18.22 -5.47
N LYS A 10 43.72 17.12 -6.21
CA LYS A 10 43.90 15.77 -5.70
C LYS A 10 45.22 15.64 -4.94
N ASN A 11 46.31 16.13 -5.50
CA ASN A 11 47.63 16.07 -4.88
C ASN A 11 47.72 16.81 -3.54
N TYR A 12 46.96 17.90 -3.42
CA TYR A 12 46.85 18.68 -2.16
C TYR A 12 45.74 18.19 -1.27
N LYS A 13 45.08 17.07 -1.57
CA LYS A 13 43.98 16.45 -0.76
C LYS A 13 42.74 17.33 -0.59
N PHE A 14 42.53 18.34 -1.44
CA PHE A 14 41.31 19.15 -1.47
C PHE A 14 40.14 18.39 -2.09
N VAL A 15 40.41 17.39 -2.96
CA VAL A 15 39.42 16.56 -3.61
C VAL A 15 39.76 15.10 -3.30
N LYS A 16 38.85 14.36 -2.74
CA LYS A 16 38.90 12.90 -2.67
C LYS A 16 38.45 12.30 -3.99
N GLU A 17 38.33 11.03 -4.12
CA GLU A 17 38.12 10.34 -5.40
C GLU A 17 36.95 10.86 -6.24
N PHE A 18 37.04 10.68 -7.55
CA PHE A 18 36.04 11.13 -8.53
C PHE A 18 34.69 10.43 -8.29
N GLY A 19 33.61 11.22 -8.13
CA GLY A 19 32.23 10.75 -8.12
C GLY A 19 31.57 10.61 -6.73
N GLU A 20 32.32 10.55 -5.63
CA GLU A 20 31.74 10.35 -4.30
C GLU A 20 31.08 11.60 -3.70
N GLY A 21 31.50 12.80 -4.14
CA GLY A 21 31.04 14.05 -3.53
C GLY A 21 29.55 14.30 -3.68
N VAL A 22 28.97 13.97 -4.83
CA VAL A 22 27.54 14.15 -5.09
C VAL A 22 26.71 13.19 -4.24
N ASN A 23 27.08 11.91 -4.23
CA ASN A 23 26.40 10.89 -3.43
C ASN A 23 26.45 11.22 -1.93
N ARG A 24 27.60 11.69 -1.46
CA ARG A 24 27.76 12.13 -0.08
C ARG A 24 26.86 13.32 0.25
N MET A 25 26.79 14.34 -0.62
CA MET A 25 25.89 15.49 -0.42
C MET A 25 24.43 15.05 -0.37
N CYS A 26 23.99 14.17 -1.28
CA CYS A 26 22.63 13.65 -1.27
C CYS A 26 22.33 12.90 0.02
N ASN A 27 23.23 12.01 0.46
CA ASN A 27 23.07 11.27 1.71
C ASN A 27 23.02 12.19 2.95
N GLU A 28 23.87 13.22 3.00
CA GLU A 28 23.87 14.18 4.10
C GLU A 28 22.58 15.03 4.12
N LEU A 29 22.06 15.42 2.95
CA LEU A 29 20.79 16.13 2.81
C LEU A 29 19.62 15.26 3.26
N GLU A 30 19.60 13.99 2.87
CA GLU A 30 18.59 13.03 3.29
C GLU A 30 18.59 12.82 4.81
N GLN A 31 19.77 12.66 5.42
CA GLN A 31 19.90 12.47 6.88
C GLN A 31 19.32 13.65 7.68
N VAL A 32 19.47 14.88 7.18
CA VAL A 32 18.88 16.07 7.81
C VAL A 32 17.45 16.35 7.32
N GLY A 33 16.91 15.50 6.44
CA GLY A 33 15.56 15.59 5.89
C GLY A 33 15.36 16.82 5.00
N LEU A 34 16.36 17.21 4.25
CA LEU A 34 16.28 18.24 3.24
C LEU A 34 16.02 17.59 1.86
N LYS A 35 15.49 18.41 0.95
CA LYS A 35 15.25 18.00 -0.44
C LYS A 35 16.58 17.71 -1.15
N ASP A 36 16.54 16.74 -2.08
CA ASP A 36 17.70 16.39 -2.88
C ASP A 36 18.28 17.58 -3.65
N LEU A 37 19.60 17.50 -3.87
CA LEU A 37 20.35 18.49 -4.63
C LEU A 37 19.85 18.56 -6.07
N VAL A 38 19.49 19.74 -6.53
CA VAL A 38 19.04 19.97 -7.91
C VAL A 38 20.16 20.62 -8.71
N TYR A 39 20.49 20.03 -9.84
CA TYR A 39 21.47 20.57 -10.78
C TYR A 39 20.79 21.21 -11.99
N HIS A 40 21.11 22.46 -12.25
CA HIS A 40 20.77 23.16 -13.48
C HIS A 40 22.01 23.35 -14.32
N THR A 41 21.98 22.84 -15.56
CA THR A 41 23.07 23.01 -16.50
C THR A 41 22.64 23.96 -17.63
N ASN A 42 23.39 25.03 -17.85
CA ASN A 42 23.16 25.91 -18.96
C ASN A 42 24.54 26.19 -19.64
N ALA A 43 24.64 25.94 -20.96
CA ALA A 43 25.80 26.06 -21.82
C ALA A 43 27.20 26.05 -21.17
N PHE A 44 27.48 26.99 -20.28
CA PHE A 44 28.77 27.16 -19.57
C PHE A 44 28.69 27.20 -18.06
N MET A 45 27.48 27.07 -17.49
CA MET A 45 27.27 27.12 -16.04
C MET A 45 26.67 25.82 -15.53
N LEU A 46 27.16 25.40 -14.35
CA LEU A 46 26.56 24.38 -13.54
C LEU A 46 26.11 25.06 -12.22
N GLN A 47 24.82 25.07 -11.97
CA GLN A 47 24.24 25.55 -10.74
C GLN A 47 23.78 24.36 -9.89
N ALA A 48 24.24 24.27 -8.66
CA ALA A 48 23.75 23.33 -7.68
C ALA A 48 22.88 24.09 -6.69
N VAL A 49 21.63 23.67 -6.50
CA VAL A 49 20.66 24.31 -5.61
C VAL A 49 20.41 23.39 -4.43
N ILE A 50 20.68 23.88 -3.23
CA ILE A 50 20.38 23.24 -1.95
C ILE A 50 19.29 24.06 -1.28
N TYR A 51 18.14 23.43 -1.00
CA TYR A 51 17.04 24.07 -0.30
C TYR A 51 17.25 23.98 1.21
N ASN A 52 17.21 25.08 1.91
CA ASN A 52 17.42 25.15 3.36
C ASN A 52 16.27 25.87 4.07
N THR A 53 15.03 25.58 3.69
CA THR A 53 13.87 26.18 4.36
C THR A 53 13.08 25.10 5.11
N ASN A 54 12.67 25.40 6.34
CA ASN A 54 11.84 24.47 7.13
C ASN A 54 10.49 24.19 6.45
N ALA A 55 9.91 25.15 5.74
CA ALA A 55 8.66 24.98 5.00
C ALA A 55 8.80 23.95 3.85
N GLU A 56 9.88 24.04 3.09
CA GLU A 56 10.17 23.08 1.99
C GLU A 56 10.52 21.70 2.52
N LYS A 57 11.22 21.63 3.68
CA LYS A 57 11.49 20.38 4.37
C LYS A 57 10.20 19.66 4.78
N VAL A 58 9.25 20.38 5.36
CA VAL A 58 7.95 19.83 5.78
C VAL A 58 7.16 19.36 4.56
N SER A 59 7.12 20.14 3.47
CA SER A 59 6.46 19.78 2.24
C SER A 59 7.08 18.51 1.60
N TYR A 60 8.39 18.45 1.47
CA TYR A 60 9.10 17.29 0.92
C TYR A 60 8.86 16.02 1.75
N LEU A 61 8.94 16.11 3.08
CA LEU A 61 8.68 14.98 3.95
C LEU A 61 7.22 14.52 3.88
N SER A 62 6.27 15.46 3.78
CA SER A 62 4.86 15.11 3.64
C SER A 62 4.56 14.42 2.32
N GLU A 63 5.15 14.85 1.21
CA GLU A 63 5.03 14.20 -0.09
C GLU A 63 5.64 12.79 -0.09
N LYS A 64 6.84 12.64 0.47
CA LYS A 64 7.51 11.31 0.59
C LYS A 64 6.68 10.35 1.42
N LEU A 65 6.15 10.79 2.57
CA LEU A 65 5.26 9.99 3.42
C LEU A 65 3.94 9.65 2.72
N ALA A 66 3.37 10.55 1.95
CA ALA A 66 2.14 10.28 1.20
C ALA A 66 2.35 9.18 0.16
N VAL A 67 3.45 9.23 -0.61
CA VAL A 67 3.79 8.20 -1.60
C VAL A 67 4.08 6.84 -0.94
N GLU A 68 4.75 6.84 0.20
CA GLU A 68 5.06 5.60 0.93
C GLU A 68 3.80 4.98 1.53
N ASN A 69 2.90 5.79 2.10
CA ASN A 69 1.60 5.36 2.59
C ASN A 69 0.71 4.80 1.47
N GLU A 70 0.71 5.42 0.29
CA GLU A 70 -0.03 4.91 -0.87
C GLU A 70 0.50 3.54 -1.33
N LYS A 71 1.80 3.34 -1.37
CA LYS A 71 2.40 2.03 -1.68
C LYS A 71 2.02 0.96 -0.66
N LEU A 72 2.08 1.28 0.63
CA LEU A 72 1.68 0.38 1.71
C LEU A 72 0.19 0.04 1.63
N ALA A 73 -0.67 1.00 1.30
CA ALA A 73 -2.10 0.76 1.11
C ALA A 73 -2.35 -0.22 -0.04
N ILE A 74 -1.70 -0.03 -1.20
CA ILE A 74 -1.81 -0.93 -2.35
C ILE A 74 -1.30 -2.35 -2.02
N GLU A 75 -0.20 -2.46 -1.28
CA GLU A 75 0.32 -3.77 -0.84
C GLU A 75 -0.64 -4.47 0.12
N SER A 76 -1.21 -3.73 1.08
CA SER A 76 -2.18 -4.28 2.04
C SER A 76 -3.45 -4.77 1.35
N GLU A 77 -3.97 -4.04 0.36
CA GLU A 77 -5.12 -4.46 -0.43
C GLU A 77 -4.85 -5.74 -1.23
N LYS A 78 -3.68 -5.84 -1.87
CA LYS A 78 -3.27 -7.06 -2.59
C LYS A 78 -3.16 -8.26 -1.66
N LEU A 79 -2.60 -8.06 -0.48
CA LEU A 79 -2.46 -9.13 0.52
C LEU A 79 -3.84 -9.57 1.05
N SER A 80 -4.73 -8.64 1.32
CA SER A 80 -6.11 -8.93 1.75
C SER A 80 -6.87 -9.72 0.68
N PHE A 81 -6.75 -9.33 -0.59
CA PHE A 81 -7.35 -10.05 -1.71
C PHE A 81 -6.83 -11.49 -1.83
N GLN A 82 -5.51 -11.68 -1.70
CA GLN A 82 -4.92 -13.03 -1.74
C GLN A 82 -5.40 -13.89 -0.57
N ASN A 83 -5.49 -13.36 0.63
CA ASN A 83 -5.97 -14.08 1.80
C ASN A 83 -7.44 -14.50 1.65
N ILE A 84 -8.29 -13.65 1.11
CA ILE A 84 -9.69 -13.97 0.84
C ILE A 84 -9.81 -15.03 -0.24
N LYS A 85 -9.02 -14.94 -1.30
CA LYS A 85 -8.98 -15.95 -2.36
C LYS A 85 -8.60 -17.32 -1.80
N LEU A 86 -7.56 -17.40 -0.97
CA LEU A 86 -7.18 -18.63 -0.28
C LEU A 86 -8.29 -19.17 0.62
N ALA A 87 -8.97 -18.29 1.36
CA ALA A 87 -10.10 -18.67 2.21
C ALA A 87 -11.27 -19.26 1.38
N ILE A 88 -11.54 -18.71 0.20
CA ILE A 88 -12.58 -19.22 -0.71
C ILE A 88 -12.18 -20.55 -1.33
N GLU A 89 -10.93 -20.68 -1.76
CA GLU A 89 -10.42 -21.91 -2.38
C GLU A 89 -10.40 -23.09 -1.41
N SER A 90 -10.15 -22.84 -0.13
CA SER A 90 -10.17 -23.86 0.93
C SER A 90 -11.58 -24.42 1.22
N GLN A 91 -12.62 -23.72 0.80
CA GLN A 91 -14.00 -24.17 1.02
C GLN A 91 -14.47 -25.15 -0.06
N THR A 92 -15.30 -26.09 0.35
CA THR A 92 -15.95 -27.08 -0.54
C THR A 92 -17.13 -26.52 -1.32
N TYR A 93 -17.12 -25.21 -1.62
CA TYR A 93 -18.18 -24.57 -2.40
C TYR A 93 -18.02 -24.89 -3.90
N ASN A 94 -19.17 -24.94 -4.62
CA ASN A 94 -19.15 -25.07 -6.07
C ASN A 94 -18.60 -23.80 -6.76
N GLU A 95 -18.05 -23.94 -7.95
CA GLU A 95 -17.41 -22.87 -8.70
C GLU A 95 -18.28 -21.62 -8.92
N PRO A 96 -19.61 -21.73 -9.23
CA PRO A 96 -20.45 -20.54 -9.32
C PRO A 96 -20.54 -19.75 -8.01
N THR A 97 -20.54 -20.46 -6.88
CA THR A 97 -20.56 -19.79 -5.57
C THR A 97 -19.26 -19.08 -5.26
N LYS A 98 -18.11 -19.72 -5.54
CA LYS A 98 -16.78 -19.10 -5.37
C LYS A 98 -16.67 -17.84 -6.21
N LYS A 99 -17.08 -17.88 -7.47
CA LYS A 99 -17.11 -16.71 -8.36
C LYS A 99 -17.99 -15.58 -7.84
N ASN A 100 -19.17 -15.91 -7.31
CA ASN A 100 -20.07 -14.92 -6.74
C ASN A 100 -19.47 -14.24 -5.51
N ILE A 101 -18.80 -14.99 -4.64
CA ILE A 101 -18.15 -14.44 -3.44
C ILE A 101 -17.00 -13.51 -3.84
N LEU A 102 -16.15 -13.93 -4.78
CA LEU A 102 -15.07 -13.08 -5.32
C LEU A 102 -15.59 -11.79 -5.92
N LYS A 103 -16.63 -11.88 -6.75
CA LYS A 103 -17.24 -10.71 -7.37
C LYS A 103 -17.82 -9.72 -6.35
N VAL A 104 -18.44 -10.23 -5.27
CA VAL A 104 -18.92 -9.37 -4.18
C VAL A 104 -17.77 -8.65 -3.49
N TYR A 105 -16.64 -9.32 -3.30
CA TYR A 105 -15.47 -8.70 -2.69
C TYR A 105 -14.80 -7.65 -3.60
N GLU A 106 -14.76 -7.88 -4.90
CA GLU A 106 -14.17 -6.96 -5.87
C GLU A 106 -15.01 -5.70 -6.08
N GLU A 107 -16.36 -5.81 -6.03
CA GLU A 107 -17.27 -4.71 -6.31
C GLU A 107 -17.66 -3.89 -5.07
N ILE A 108 -17.50 -4.46 -3.86
CA ILE A 108 -17.80 -3.78 -2.60
C ILE A 108 -16.49 -3.41 -1.92
N GLU A 109 -16.23 -2.11 -1.78
CA GLU A 109 -15.03 -1.60 -1.11
C GLU A 109 -14.93 -2.11 0.34
N THR A 110 -13.70 -2.37 0.79
CA THR A 110 -13.40 -2.99 2.09
C THR A 110 -14.01 -2.23 3.28
N ASN A 111 -14.13 -0.91 3.18
CA ASN A 111 -14.69 -0.06 4.25
C ASN A 111 -16.18 0.24 4.08
N GLN A 112 -16.83 -0.30 3.06
CA GLN A 112 -18.24 -0.07 2.81
C GLN A 112 -19.11 -0.96 3.67
N ILE A 113 -20.18 -0.37 4.25
CA ILE A 113 -21.19 -1.12 4.97
C ILE A 113 -22.21 -1.69 3.98
N PHE A 114 -22.39 -2.99 4.00
CA PHE A 114 -23.28 -3.69 3.08
C PHE A 114 -24.12 -4.77 3.77
N GLY A 115 -25.10 -5.29 3.05
CA GLY A 115 -25.95 -6.38 3.48
C GLY A 115 -26.47 -7.18 2.28
N ALA A 116 -27.46 -8.01 2.47
CA ALA A 116 -28.05 -8.81 1.39
C ALA A 116 -28.57 -7.98 0.20
N PRO A 117 -29.20 -6.80 0.39
CA PRO A 117 -29.67 -5.97 -0.73
C PRO A 117 -28.53 -5.44 -1.63
N GLU A 118 -27.38 -5.12 -1.05
CA GLU A 118 -26.21 -4.67 -1.80
C GLU A 118 -25.62 -5.83 -2.62
N ILE A 119 -25.54 -7.03 -2.06
CA ILE A 119 -25.13 -8.26 -2.77
C ILE A 119 -26.09 -8.59 -3.92
N GLU A 120 -27.41 -8.45 -3.69
CA GLU A 120 -28.43 -8.67 -4.72
C GLU A 120 -28.19 -7.75 -5.93
N ARG A 121 -27.85 -6.49 -5.70
CA ARG A 121 -27.52 -5.50 -6.72
C ARG A 121 -26.24 -5.84 -7.49
N VAL A 122 -25.17 -6.19 -6.79
CA VAL A 122 -23.85 -6.54 -7.37
C VAL A 122 -23.95 -7.81 -8.22
N LEU A 123 -24.60 -8.84 -7.71
CA LEU A 123 -24.69 -10.12 -8.40
C LEU A 123 -25.86 -10.20 -9.38
N LYS A 124 -26.79 -9.23 -9.36
CA LYS A 124 -28.06 -9.24 -10.12
C LYS A 124 -28.82 -10.55 -9.91
N CYS A 125 -28.90 -11.00 -8.66
CA CYS A 125 -29.47 -12.29 -8.27
C CYS A 125 -30.72 -12.12 -7.37
N SER A 126 -31.39 -13.23 -7.03
CA SER A 126 -32.53 -13.20 -6.11
C SER A 126 -32.11 -12.91 -4.67
N ALA A 127 -33.02 -12.37 -3.87
CA ALA A 127 -32.79 -12.11 -2.46
C ALA A 127 -32.38 -13.37 -1.66
N SER A 128 -32.86 -14.55 -2.06
CA SER A 128 -32.49 -15.81 -1.44
C SER A 128 -31.02 -16.18 -1.74
N THR A 129 -30.56 -15.96 -2.96
CA THR A 129 -29.15 -16.16 -3.36
C THR A 129 -28.25 -15.20 -2.62
N ALA A 130 -28.62 -13.91 -2.54
CA ALA A 130 -27.85 -12.89 -1.82
C ALA A 130 -27.70 -13.23 -0.32
N LYS A 131 -28.80 -13.67 0.32
CA LYS A 131 -28.75 -14.14 1.72
C LYS A 131 -27.83 -15.36 1.90
N ASN A 132 -27.83 -16.28 0.96
CA ASN A 132 -26.97 -17.47 1.00
C ASN A 132 -25.50 -17.08 0.85
N VAL A 133 -25.17 -16.16 -0.07
CA VAL A 133 -23.80 -15.62 -0.22
C VAL A 133 -23.37 -14.91 1.07
N MET A 134 -24.23 -14.06 1.65
CA MET A 134 -23.96 -13.40 2.93
C MET A 134 -23.69 -14.39 4.05
N LYS A 135 -24.49 -15.47 4.14
CA LYS A 135 -24.27 -16.52 5.13
C LYS A 135 -22.87 -17.12 4.97
N LYS A 136 -22.46 -17.44 3.74
CA LYS A 136 -21.16 -18.02 3.47
C LYS A 136 -19.99 -17.08 3.80
N LEU A 137 -20.13 -15.77 3.51
CA LEU A 137 -19.16 -14.75 3.93
C LEU A 137 -18.99 -14.71 5.45
N ARG A 138 -20.08 -14.82 6.20
CA ARG A 138 -20.04 -14.91 7.65
C ARG A 138 -19.40 -16.21 8.15
N ASP A 139 -19.78 -17.33 7.58
CA ASP A 139 -19.24 -18.65 7.95
C ASP A 139 -17.73 -18.72 7.72
N MET A 140 -17.24 -18.08 6.64
CA MET A 140 -15.80 -17.90 6.39
C MET A 140 -15.15 -16.91 7.36
N GLY A 141 -15.94 -16.04 8.03
CA GLY A 141 -15.46 -15.00 8.93
C GLY A 141 -14.61 -13.94 8.24
N VAL A 142 -14.92 -13.61 6.99
CA VAL A 142 -14.31 -12.52 6.23
C VAL A 142 -15.05 -11.20 6.38
N VAL A 143 -16.19 -11.21 7.04
CA VAL A 143 -17.03 -10.04 7.34
C VAL A 143 -17.35 -9.97 8.83
N GLU A 144 -17.49 -8.76 9.34
CA GLU A 144 -17.92 -8.48 10.69
C GLU A 144 -19.22 -7.65 10.73
N GLU A 145 -20.01 -7.79 11.78
CA GLU A 145 -21.26 -7.05 11.92
C GLU A 145 -21.01 -5.63 12.45
N VAL A 146 -21.59 -4.65 11.76
CA VAL A 146 -21.44 -3.23 12.12
C VAL A 146 -22.48 -2.88 13.18
N LYS A 147 -22.04 -2.64 14.41
CA LYS A 147 -22.88 -2.21 15.52
C LYS A 147 -23.49 -0.83 15.29
N GLY A 148 -24.76 -0.64 15.65
CA GLY A 148 -25.43 0.67 15.57
C GLY A 148 -26.02 1.03 14.19
N LYS A 149 -25.85 0.20 13.15
CA LYS A 149 -26.40 0.44 11.79
C LYS A 149 -27.59 -0.48 11.43
N GLY A 150 -28.19 -1.13 12.42
CA GLY A 150 -29.28 -2.08 12.22
C GLY A 150 -28.81 -3.52 12.01
N LYS A 151 -29.75 -4.47 12.10
CA LYS A 151 -29.42 -5.90 11.92
C LYS A 151 -29.10 -6.22 10.46
N GLY A 152 -28.11 -7.06 10.23
CA GLY A 152 -27.75 -7.55 8.88
C GLY A 152 -26.90 -6.60 8.06
N LYS A 153 -26.18 -5.68 8.70
CA LYS A 153 -25.19 -4.80 8.10
C LYS A 153 -23.78 -5.24 8.49
N TYR A 154 -22.94 -5.43 7.50
CA TYR A 154 -21.61 -5.99 7.62
C TYR A 154 -20.59 -5.12 6.90
N THR A 155 -19.34 -5.28 7.25
CA THR A 155 -18.17 -4.76 6.50
C THR A 155 -17.15 -5.88 6.34
N PHE A 156 -16.32 -5.81 5.31
CA PHE A 156 -15.18 -6.71 5.18
C PHE A 156 -14.13 -6.39 6.24
N ILE A 157 -13.44 -7.42 6.74
CA ILE A 157 -12.35 -7.26 7.69
C ILE A 157 -11.11 -6.83 6.91
N SER A 158 -10.62 -5.62 7.16
CA SER A 158 -9.47 -5.03 6.44
C SER A 158 -8.18 -5.83 6.61
N ASP A 159 -7.94 -6.36 7.82
CA ASP A 159 -6.73 -7.13 8.17
C ASP A 159 -6.98 -8.65 8.18
N PHE A 160 -7.87 -9.13 7.31
CA PHE A 160 -8.17 -10.55 7.25
C PHE A 160 -6.95 -11.36 6.85
N ASN A 161 -6.49 -12.25 7.75
CA ASN A 161 -5.37 -13.15 7.53
C ASN A 161 -5.83 -14.61 7.67
N TYR A 162 -5.95 -15.29 6.52
CA TYR A 162 -6.40 -16.68 6.46
C TYR A 162 -5.45 -17.63 7.19
N VAL A 163 -4.14 -17.46 7.05
CA VAL A 163 -3.12 -18.33 7.66
C VAL A 163 -3.18 -18.25 9.18
N LYS A 164 -3.35 -17.04 9.74
CA LYS A 164 -3.50 -16.85 11.19
C LYS A 164 -4.75 -17.55 11.72
N LYS A 165 -5.86 -17.44 11.01
CA LYS A 165 -7.14 -18.08 11.39
C LYS A 165 -7.06 -19.60 11.40
N VAL A 166 -6.38 -20.22 10.42
CA VAL A 166 -6.18 -21.68 10.36
C VAL A 166 -5.33 -22.17 11.52
N ASN A 167 -4.26 -21.43 11.86
CA ASN A 167 -3.38 -21.77 12.97
C ASN A 167 -4.09 -21.68 14.34
N GLU A 168 -4.94 -20.66 14.53
CA GLU A 168 -5.74 -20.52 15.77
C GLU A 168 -6.81 -21.62 15.92
N ALA A 169 -7.38 -22.09 14.81
CA ALA A 169 -8.31 -23.21 14.82
C ALA A 169 -7.66 -24.59 15.07
N GLY A 170 -6.38 -24.73 14.68
CA GLY A 170 -5.61 -25.99 14.87
C GLY A 170 -5.03 -26.17 16.27
N THR A 171 -5.01 -25.14 17.12
CA THR A 171 -4.46 -25.19 18.49
C THR A 171 -5.49 -25.55 19.56
N ASN A 172 -6.75 -25.74 19.20
CA ASN A 172 -7.85 -26.08 20.12
C ASN A 172 -8.22 -27.59 20.09
N HIS A 173 -7.26 -28.47 19.80
CA HIS A 173 -7.44 -29.93 19.94
C HIS A 173 -6.40 -30.52 20.88
#